data_cfd30806f40d5cd784bf5ebd6a8f5e3a
#
_entry.id   cfd30806f40d5cd784bf5ebd6a8f5e3a
#
_cell.length_a   1.000
_cell.length_b   1.000
_cell.length_c   1.000
_cell.angle_alpha   90.00
_cell.angle_beta   90.00
_cell.angle_gamma   90.00
#
_symmetry.space_group_name_H-M   'P 1'
#
loop_
_entity.id
_entity.type
_entity.pdbx_description
1 polymer ?
#
loop_
_entity_poly.entity_id
_entity_poly.type
_entity_poly.pdbx_seq_one_letter_code
_entity_poly.pdbx_strand_id
1 'polypeptide(L)'
;MASSAATTRALWAVAASNSTVAGTARAQVGPSDPLWWMLREQDADIAERESWMLRLLDAPAAIAARGFPATDLAVPLQITDELRPANSGRWDLTVRAGEGRLSRHRTDPGSPSRAGPAPLALGARGLAALYAGTPVATLRRAGLADGGIPDADAALDGAFAATPFMLDGF
;
A
#
# COMPACT_ATOMS: atom_id res chain seq x y z
N MET A 1 -12.25 14.42 10.88
CA MET A 1 -12.48 13.01 11.28
C MET A 1 -13.17 12.97 12.62
N ALA A 2 -14.17 12.08 12.79
CA ALA A 2 -14.83 11.90 14.09
C ALA A 2 -13.83 11.28 15.06
N SER A 3 -13.67 11.89 16.25
CA SER A 3 -12.66 11.52 17.24
C SER A 3 -13.13 10.44 18.24
N SER A 4 -14.42 10.06 18.20
CA SER A 4 -14.98 9.06 19.11
C SER A 4 -16.18 8.34 18.50
N ALA A 5 -16.50 7.16 19.05
CA ALA A 5 -17.69 6.40 18.66
C ALA A 5 -19.00 7.18 18.83
N ALA A 6 -19.08 8.02 19.88
CA ALA A 6 -20.26 8.87 20.11
C ALA A 6 -20.41 9.92 19.00
N THR A 7 -19.31 10.56 18.61
CA THR A 7 -19.30 11.55 17.52
C THR A 7 -19.66 10.89 16.18
N THR A 8 -19.13 9.71 15.89
CA THR A 8 -19.47 8.97 14.66
C THR A 8 -20.95 8.62 14.62
N ARG A 9 -21.51 8.10 15.73
CA ARG A 9 -22.96 7.82 15.82
C ARG A 9 -23.80 9.06 15.65
N ALA A 10 -23.41 10.19 16.25
CA ALA A 10 -24.15 11.45 16.12
C ALA A 10 -24.19 11.94 14.66
N LEU A 11 -23.06 11.84 13.93
CA LEU A 11 -23.02 12.22 12.53
C LEU A 11 -23.93 11.33 11.65
N TRP A 12 -23.91 10.03 11.86
CA TRP A 12 -24.79 9.11 11.14
C TRP A 12 -26.27 9.28 11.54
N ALA A 13 -26.56 9.63 12.80
CA ALA A 13 -27.91 9.93 13.25
C ALA A 13 -28.50 11.15 12.54
N VAL A 14 -27.68 12.15 12.19
CA VAL A 14 -28.10 13.29 11.36
C VAL A 14 -28.53 12.82 9.97
N ALA A 15 -27.78 11.94 9.33
CA ALA A 15 -28.16 11.37 8.03
C ALA A 15 -29.49 10.57 8.15
N ALA A 16 -29.63 9.76 9.20
CA ALA A 16 -30.81 8.95 9.45
C ALA A 16 -32.05 9.79 9.85
N SER A 17 -31.89 11.01 10.38
CA SER A 17 -33.01 11.88 10.79
C SER A 17 -33.89 12.31 9.63
N ASN A 18 -33.41 12.20 8.38
CA ASN A 18 -34.17 12.53 7.18
C ASN A 18 -34.98 11.33 6.62
N SER A 19 -35.14 10.26 7.36
CA SER A 19 -35.83 9.03 6.92
C SER A 19 -37.29 9.23 6.52
N THR A 20 -37.94 10.31 6.97
CA THR A 20 -39.30 10.69 6.55
C THR A 20 -39.34 11.29 5.14
N VAL A 21 -38.23 11.76 4.61
CA VAL A 21 -38.10 12.42 3.31
C VAL A 21 -37.37 11.57 2.31
N ALA A 22 -36.36 10.80 2.77
CA ALA A 22 -35.52 9.96 1.93
C ALA A 22 -35.46 8.53 2.49
N GLY A 23 -35.87 7.55 1.67
CA GLY A 23 -35.83 6.14 2.03
C GLY A 23 -34.41 5.52 1.97
N THR A 24 -33.45 6.22 1.36
CA THR A 24 -32.06 5.74 1.19
C THR A 24 -31.09 6.90 1.33
N ALA A 25 -30.01 6.69 2.07
CA ALA A 25 -28.85 7.57 2.12
C ALA A 25 -27.65 6.91 1.42
N ARG A 26 -26.92 7.65 0.59
CA ARG A 26 -25.69 7.20 -0.05
C ARG A 26 -24.51 7.95 0.54
N ALA A 27 -23.43 7.24 0.86
CA ALA A 27 -22.22 7.82 1.39
C ALA A 27 -20.99 7.13 0.77
N GLN A 28 -19.96 7.93 0.52
CA GLN A 28 -18.63 7.39 0.18
C GLN A 28 -17.88 7.09 1.47
N VAL A 29 -17.55 5.83 1.67
CA VAL A 29 -16.87 5.37 2.87
C VAL A 29 -15.69 4.48 2.49
N GLY A 30 -14.63 4.52 3.30
CA GLY A 30 -13.48 3.66 3.12
C GLY A 30 -13.72 2.23 3.58
N PRO A 31 -12.87 1.28 3.16
CA PRO A 31 -12.99 -0.12 3.57
C PRO A 31 -12.82 -0.33 5.08
N SER A 32 -12.15 0.60 5.77
CA SER A 32 -11.95 0.57 7.23
C SER A 32 -12.81 1.59 7.98
N ASP A 33 -13.89 2.08 7.36
CA ASP A 33 -14.77 3.03 8.02
C ASP A 33 -15.46 2.38 9.23
N PRO A 34 -15.51 3.07 10.40
CA PRO A 34 -16.18 2.54 11.58
C PRO A 34 -17.67 2.25 11.38
N LEU A 35 -18.31 2.83 10.38
CA LEU A 35 -19.72 2.55 10.05
C LEU A 35 -19.96 1.04 9.91
N TRP A 36 -19.08 0.31 9.23
CA TRP A 36 -19.21 -1.12 8.99
C TRP A 36 -19.35 -1.95 10.28
N TRP A 37 -18.78 -1.47 11.38
CA TRP A 37 -18.80 -2.11 12.68
C TRP A 37 -19.91 -1.58 13.61
N MET A 38 -20.58 -0.49 13.21
CA MET A 38 -21.68 0.12 13.97
C MET A 38 -23.05 -0.39 13.54
N LEU A 39 -23.17 -0.86 12.31
CA LEU A 39 -24.37 -1.48 11.78
C LEU A 39 -24.63 -2.80 12.53
N ARG A 40 -25.87 -3.01 12.97
CA ARG A 40 -26.27 -4.21 13.70
C ARG A 40 -26.86 -5.30 12.81
N GLU A 41 -27.36 -4.92 11.66
CA GLU A 41 -27.98 -5.75 10.63
C GLU A 41 -27.41 -5.40 9.26
N GLN A 42 -27.76 -6.15 8.23
CA GLN A 42 -27.34 -5.87 6.85
C GLN A 42 -28.16 -4.70 6.25
N ASP A 43 -28.17 -3.57 6.95
CA ASP A 43 -28.92 -2.38 6.53
C ASP A 43 -28.16 -1.50 5.51
N ALA A 44 -27.03 -1.98 5.03
CA ALA A 44 -26.22 -1.26 4.04
C ALA A 44 -25.73 -2.20 2.93
N ASP A 45 -25.96 -1.78 1.70
CA ASP A 45 -25.44 -2.42 0.51
C ASP A 45 -24.34 -1.58 -0.14
N ILE A 46 -23.37 -2.24 -0.75
CA ILE A 46 -22.39 -1.56 -1.61
C ILE A 46 -23.05 -1.29 -2.95
N ALA A 47 -23.56 -0.06 -3.13
CA ALA A 47 -24.21 0.35 -4.37
C ALA A 47 -23.21 0.49 -5.53
N GLU A 48 -21.97 0.89 -5.23
CA GLU A 48 -20.93 1.13 -6.24
C GLU A 48 -19.56 0.92 -5.63
N ARG A 49 -18.63 0.39 -6.43
CA ARG A 49 -17.21 0.24 -6.10
C ARG A 49 -16.39 0.79 -7.24
N GLU A 50 -15.65 1.84 -6.96
CA GLU A 50 -14.68 2.37 -7.90
C GLU A 50 -13.29 1.80 -7.65
N SER A 51 -12.54 1.60 -8.72
CA SER A 51 -11.14 1.16 -8.69
C SER A 51 -10.27 2.26 -9.27
N TRP A 52 -9.19 2.56 -8.61
CA TRP A 52 -8.20 3.51 -9.06
C TRP A 52 -6.85 2.84 -9.33
N MET A 53 -6.02 3.46 -10.14
CA MET A 53 -4.70 2.96 -10.49
C MET A 53 -3.63 3.81 -9.81
N LEU A 54 -2.63 3.14 -9.24
CA LEU A 54 -1.44 3.76 -8.68
C LEU A 54 -0.24 3.50 -9.59
N ARG A 55 0.56 4.54 -9.83
CA ARG A 55 1.85 4.43 -10.47
C ARG A 55 2.89 5.29 -9.74
N LEU A 56 4.04 4.71 -9.44
CA LEU A 56 5.17 5.45 -8.88
C LEU A 56 5.96 6.09 -10.03
N LEU A 57 5.95 7.41 -10.10
CA LEU A 57 6.69 8.16 -11.13
C LEU A 57 8.18 8.31 -10.77
N ASP A 58 8.46 8.39 -9.48
CA ASP A 58 9.80 8.43 -8.88
C ASP A 58 9.79 7.50 -7.66
N ALA A 59 10.32 6.29 -7.84
CA ALA A 59 10.30 5.28 -6.81
C ALA A 59 11.10 5.69 -5.55
N PRO A 60 12.32 6.23 -5.66
CA PRO A 60 13.06 6.75 -4.50
C PRO A 60 12.31 7.84 -3.74
N ALA A 61 11.78 8.83 -4.43
CA ALA A 61 11.05 9.92 -3.79
C ALA A 61 9.75 9.42 -3.12
N ALA A 62 9.02 8.52 -3.77
CA ALA A 62 7.81 7.92 -3.21
C ALA A 62 8.10 7.13 -1.92
N ILE A 63 9.17 6.32 -1.91
CA ILE A 63 9.59 5.58 -0.72
C ILE A 63 10.01 6.54 0.40
N ALA A 64 10.75 7.59 0.09
CA ALA A 64 11.18 8.57 1.09
C ALA A 64 10.01 9.39 1.68
N ALA A 65 8.98 9.64 0.88
CA ALA A 65 7.80 10.39 1.32
C ALA A 65 6.78 9.52 2.10
N ARG A 66 6.90 8.19 2.01
CA ARG A 66 6.02 7.27 2.72
C ARG A 66 6.44 7.16 4.18
N GLY A 67 5.48 7.24 5.11
CA GLY A 67 5.68 6.80 6.49
C GLY A 67 5.69 5.27 6.59
N PHE A 68 6.59 4.74 7.41
CA PHE A 68 6.71 3.32 7.70
C PHE A 68 6.50 3.05 9.18
N PRO A 69 6.13 1.81 9.59
CA PRO A 69 6.19 1.43 10.99
C PRO A 69 7.64 1.49 11.51
N ALA A 70 7.80 1.57 12.83
CA ALA A 70 9.12 1.52 13.48
C ALA A 70 9.68 0.08 13.40
N THR A 71 10.17 -0.29 12.24
CA THR A 71 10.78 -1.60 11.94
C THR A 71 12.10 -1.38 11.22
N ASP A 72 13.00 -2.35 11.33
CA ASP A 72 14.24 -2.38 10.57
C ASP A 72 14.12 -3.41 9.45
N LEU A 73 14.32 -2.94 8.22
CA LEU A 73 14.25 -3.75 7.01
C LEU A 73 15.39 -3.36 6.07
N ALA A 74 16.03 -4.36 5.46
CA ALA A 74 16.99 -4.18 4.37
C ALA A 74 16.79 -5.29 3.33
N VAL A 75 16.28 -4.94 2.15
CA VAL A 75 15.94 -5.90 1.09
C VAL A 75 16.42 -5.37 -0.26
N PRO A 76 17.16 -6.18 -1.03
CA PRO A 76 17.49 -5.83 -2.41
C PRO A 76 16.27 -6.01 -3.31
N LEU A 77 16.04 -5.03 -4.18
CA LEU A 77 14.99 -5.04 -5.18
C LEU A 77 15.60 -4.98 -6.59
N GLN A 78 14.99 -5.67 -7.54
CA GLN A 78 15.22 -5.49 -8.96
C GLN A 78 13.94 -4.91 -9.57
N ILE A 79 13.98 -3.66 -10.00
CA ILE A 79 12.82 -2.97 -10.57
C ILE A 79 12.97 -2.90 -12.08
N THR A 80 11.90 -3.18 -12.81
CA THR A 80 11.80 -3.00 -14.27
C THR A 80 10.61 -2.09 -14.58
N ASP A 81 10.88 -0.94 -15.19
CA ASP A 81 9.88 0.04 -15.58
C ASP A 81 10.22 0.60 -16.95
N GLU A 82 9.54 0.09 -17.98
CA GLU A 82 9.80 0.47 -19.38
C GLU A 82 9.44 1.93 -19.66
N LEU A 83 8.37 2.45 -19.04
CA LEU A 83 7.91 3.82 -19.25
C LEU A 83 8.70 4.84 -18.42
N ARG A 84 9.35 4.41 -17.35
CA ARG A 84 10.19 5.25 -16.46
C ARG A 84 11.53 4.57 -16.20
N PRO A 85 12.44 4.58 -17.17
CA PRO A 85 13.74 3.90 -17.05
C PRO A 85 14.55 4.34 -15.81
N ALA A 86 14.33 5.57 -15.33
CA ALA A 86 14.94 6.07 -14.09
C ALA A 86 14.60 5.23 -12.87
N ASN A 87 13.44 4.56 -12.82
CA ASN A 87 13.06 3.62 -11.77
C ASN A 87 13.70 2.25 -11.95
N SER A 88 14.09 1.88 -13.19
CA SER A 88 14.63 0.54 -13.48
C SER A 88 16.02 0.36 -12.90
N GLY A 89 16.34 -0.86 -12.47
CA GLY A 89 17.65 -1.26 -11.99
C GLY A 89 17.62 -1.98 -10.65
N ARG A 90 18.82 -2.25 -10.12
CA ARG A 90 18.99 -2.86 -8.81
C ARG A 90 19.05 -1.79 -7.73
N TRP A 91 18.28 -2.00 -6.67
CA TRP A 91 18.10 -1.07 -5.58
C TRP A 91 18.23 -1.77 -4.23
N ASP A 92 18.65 -1.03 -3.24
CA ASP A 92 18.64 -1.44 -1.84
C ASP A 92 17.53 -0.65 -1.13
N LEU A 93 16.46 -1.33 -0.74
CA LEU A 93 15.40 -0.80 0.10
C LEU A 93 15.81 -0.95 1.55
N THR A 94 15.81 0.15 2.29
CA THR A 94 16.01 0.15 3.74
C THR A 94 14.87 0.90 4.41
N VAL A 95 14.39 0.36 5.53
CA VAL A 95 13.48 1.05 6.45
C VAL A 95 14.13 1.05 7.81
N ARG A 96 14.22 2.21 8.46
CA ARG A 96 14.75 2.38 9.80
C ARG A 96 14.01 3.49 10.53
N ALA A 97 13.63 3.24 11.77
CA ALA A 97 12.97 4.22 12.63
C ALA A 97 11.76 4.94 11.97
N GLY A 98 11.01 4.23 11.11
CA GLY A 98 9.85 4.79 10.43
C GLY A 98 10.15 5.52 9.12
N GLU A 99 11.43 5.61 8.71
CA GLU A 99 11.86 6.23 7.46
C GLU A 99 12.28 5.17 6.44
N GLY A 100 11.81 5.33 5.20
CA GLY A 100 12.15 4.48 4.07
C GLY A 100 13.16 5.14 3.15
N ARG A 101 14.08 4.35 2.63
CA ARG A 101 15.06 4.79 1.63
C ARG A 101 15.22 3.73 0.55
N LEU A 102 15.21 4.17 -0.70
CA LEU A 102 15.53 3.37 -1.86
C LEU A 102 16.78 3.95 -2.53
N SER A 103 17.92 3.25 -2.42
CA SER A 103 19.19 3.70 -2.98
C SER A 103 19.68 2.74 -4.07
N ARG A 104 20.38 3.27 -5.07
CA ARG A 104 20.98 2.43 -6.12
C ARG A 104 21.94 1.43 -5.47
N HIS A 105 21.80 0.15 -5.85
CA HIS A 105 22.76 -0.86 -5.43
C HIS A 105 24.14 -0.51 -6.00
N ARG A 106 25.13 -0.42 -5.11
CA ARG A 106 26.53 -0.17 -5.51
C ARG A 106 27.28 -1.49 -5.52
N THR A 107 27.79 -1.86 -6.66
CA THR A 107 28.76 -2.94 -6.77
C THR A 107 30.14 -2.31 -6.66
N ASP A 108 30.87 -2.59 -5.58
CA ASP A 108 32.26 -2.14 -5.47
C ASP A 108 33.10 -2.92 -6.48
N PRO A 109 33.79 -2.24 -7.41
CA PRO A 109 34.55 -2.90 -8.49
C PRO A 109 35.69 -3.80 -8.02
N GLY A 110 36.05 -3.76 -6.75
CA GLY A 110 37.17 -4.53 -6.16
C GLY A 110 36.74 -5.56 -5.10
N SER A 111 35.46 -5.70 -4.81
CA SER A 111 35.01 -6.73 -3.88
C SER A 111 34.77 -8.03 -4.63
N PRO A 112 35.36 -9.19 -4.19
CA PRO A 112 34.99 -10.46 -4.77
C PRO A 112 33.47 -10.59 -4.63
N SER A 113 32.80 -10.83 -5.74
CA SER A 113 31.34 -10.95 -5.84
C SER A 113 30.84 -12.03 -4.86
N ARG A 114 30.70 -11.67 -3.61
CA ARG A 114 29.87 -12.43 -2.69
C ARG A 114 28.46 -12.22 -3.22
N ALA A 115 27.89 -13.22 -3.85
CA ALA A 115 26.51 -13.19 -4.32
C ALA A 115 25.65 -12.77 -3.12
N GLY A 116 25.30 -11.48 -3.09
CA GLY A 116 24.39 -10.96 -2.07
C GLY A 116 23.03 -11.65 -2.21
N PRO A 117 22.14 -11.45 -1.27
CA PRO A 117 20.82 -12.06 -1.32
C PRO A 117 20.14 -11.76 -2.66
N ALA A 118 19.39 -12.73 -3.18
CA ALA A 118 18.65 -12.57 -4.42
C ALA A 118 17.67 -11.40 -4.29
N PRO A 119 17.61 -10.45 -5.25
CA PRO A 119 16.69 -9.35 -5.21
C PRO A 119 15.25 -9.81 -5.47
N LEU A 120 14.28 -9.18 -4.82
CA LEU A 120 12.88 -9.31 -5.21
C LEU A 120 12.67 -8.53 -6.51
N ALA A 121 12.33 -9.25 -7.57
CA ALA A 121 12.08 -8.68 -8.89
C ALA A 121 10.63 -8.20 -9.00
N LEU A 122 10.45 -6.95 -9.39
CA LEU A 122 9.16 -6.28 -9.50
C LEU A 122 9.12 -5.47 -10.81
N GLY A 123 8.05 -5.63 -11.57
CA GLY A 123 7.69 -4.66 -12.61
C GLY A 123 7.04 -3.41 -11.99
N ALA A 124 6.75 -2.39 -12.81
CA ALA A 124 6.10 -1.16 -12.36
C ALA A 124 4.76 -1.43 -11.62
N ARG A 125 3.96 -2.39 -12.09
CA ARG A 125 2.69 -2.80 -11.45
C ARG A 125 2.94 -3.49 -10.10
N GLY A 126 3.92 -4.39 -10.05
CA GLY A 126 4.28 -5.09 -8.81
C GLY A 126 4.77 -4.12 -7.74
N LEU A 127 5.62 -3.17 -8.13
CA LEU A 127 6.10 -2.12 -7.23
C LEU A 127 4.96 -1.25 -6.71
N ALA A 128 4.03 -0.83 -7.57
CA ALA A 128 2.88 -0.03 -7.17
C ALA A 128 1.94 -0.80 -6.23
N ALA A 129 1.70 -2.08 -6.51
CA ALA A 129 0.87 -2.93 -5.67
C ALA A 129 1.51 -3.21 -4.30
N LEU A 130 2.83 -3.45 -4.24
CA LEU A 130 3.57 -3.55 -2.98
C LEU A 130 3.46 -2.25 -2.19
N TYR A 131 3.69 -1.11 -2.84
CA TYR A 131 3.59 0.21 -2.24
C TYR A 131 2.20 0.47 -1.66
N ALA A 132 1.16 -0.03 -2.29
CA ALA A 132 -0.22 0.04 -1.83
C ALA A 132 -0.57 -0.99 -0.73
N GLY A 133 0.36 -1.83 -0.30
CA GLY A 133 0.14 -2.80 0.79
C GLY A 133 -0.35 -4.18 0.33
N THR A 134 -0.21 -4.52 -0.95
CA THR A 134 -0.51 -5.88 -1.42
C THR A 134 0.57 -6.85 -0.94
N PRO A 135 0.22 -7.95 -0.24
CA PRO A 135 1.19 -8.91 0.27
C PRO A 135 2.04 -9.55 -0.82
N VAL A 136 3.33 -9.77 -0.54
CA VAL A 136 4.29 -10.35 -1.48
C VAL A 136 3.83 -11.71 -2.00
N ALA A 137 3.24 -12.55 -1.15
CA ALA A 137 2.67 -13.83 -1.54
C ALA A 137 1.56 -13.68 -2.60
N THR A 138 0.76 -12.63 -2.53
CA THR A 138 -0.26 -12.31 -3.53
C THR A 138 0.38 -11.83 -4.83
N LEU A 139 1.41 -10.98 -4.74
CA LEU A 139 2.16 -10.50 -5.90
C LEU A 139 2.81 -11.65 -6.66
N ARG A 140 3.41 -12.62 -5.94
CA ARG A 140 3.99 -13.82 -6.55
C ARG A 140 2.94 -14.65 -7.30
N ARG A 141 1.79 -14.93 -6.68
CA ARG A 141 0.68 -15.66 -7.32
C ARG A 141 0.11 -14.93 -8.54
N ALA A 142 0.17 -13.60 -8.54
CA ALA A 142 -0.26 -12.77 -9.66
C ALA A 142 0.81 -12.61 -10.76
N GLY A 143 2.01 -13.19 -10.60
CA GLY A 143 3.14 -13.02 -11.52
C GLY A 143 3.71 -11.60 -11.53
N LEU A 144 3.50 -10.84 -10.46
CA LEU A 144 3.96 -9.46 -10.30
C LEU A 144 5.24 -9.33 -9.46
N ALA A 145 5.67 -10.42 -8.81
CA ALA A 145 6.90 -10.51 -8.05
C ALA A 145 7.57 -11.87 -8.27
N ASP A 146 8.90 -11.89 -8.33
CA ASP A 146 9.71 -13.10 -8.45
C ASP A 146 11.03 -12.96 -7.67
N GLY A 147 11.71 -14.08 -7.40
CA GLY A 147 12.98 -14.08 -6.66
C GLY A 147 12.83 -13.59 -5.22
N GLY A 148 13.87 -12.93 -4.68
CA GLY A 148 13.88 -12.44 -3.31
C GLY A 148 14.22 -13.49 -2.27
N ILE A 149 14.09 -13.11 -1.00
CA ILE A 149 14.35 -13.95 0.18
C ILE A 149 12.99 -14.23 0.83
N PRO A 150 12.51 -15.49 0.86
CA PRO A 150 11.19 -15.79 1.43
C PRO A 150 11.02 -15.29 2.88
N ASP A 151 12.08 -15.37 3.68
CA ASP A 151 12.05 -14.91 5.08
C ASP A 151 11.88 -13.39 5.23
N ALA A 152 12.16 -12.62 4.16
CA ALA A 152 11.94 -11.18 4.13
C ALA A 152 10.52 -10.78 3.70
N ASP A 153 9.73 -11.69 3.16
CA ASP A 153 8.38 -11.39 2.66
C ASP A 153 7.48 -10.85 3.77
N ALA A 154 7.48 -11.49 4.94
CA ALA A 154 6.67 -11.04 6.08
C ALA A 154 7.09 -9.65 6.61
N ALA A 155 8.40 -9.35 6.58
CA ALA A 155 8.91 -8.05 6.98
C ALA A 155 8.54 -6.97 5.95
N LEU A 156 8.58 -7.29 4.65
CA LEU A 156 8.08 -6.42 3.58
C LEU A 156 6.58 -6.17 3.72
N ASP A 157 5.79 -7.21 3.93
CA ASP A 157 4.34 -7.09 4.12
C ASP A 157 4.02 -6.19 5.32
N GLY A 158 4.73 -6.37 6.44
CA GLY A 158 4.60 -5.52 7.63
C GLY A 158 4.99 -4.07 7.37
N ALA A 159 6.10 -3.84 6.66
CA ALA A 159 6.58 -2.50 6.34
C ALA A 159 5.64 -1.75 5.40
N PHE A 160 5.05 -2.43 4.43
CA PHE A 160 4.12 -1.85 3.46
C PHE A 160 2.64 -2.02 3.81
N ALA A 161 2.33 -2.58 5.00
CA ALA A 161 0.94 -2.77 5.42
C ALA A 161 0.14 -1.46 5.29
N ALA A 162 -0.91 -1.49 4.48
CA ALA A 162 -1.79 -0.37 4.25
C ALA A 162 -3.16 -0.87 3.75
N THR A 163 -4.19 -0.08 4.01
CA THR A 163 -5.49 -0.23 3.36
C THR A 163 -5.69 1.04 2.52
N PRO A 164 -5.18 1.05 1.28
CA PRO A 164 -5.24 2.23 0.44
C PRO A 164 -6.68 2.52 0.06
N PHE A 165 -7.03 3.78 0.13
CA PHE A 165 -8.37 4.24 -0.12
C PHE A 165 -8.33 5.69 -0.60
N MET A 166 -9.21 6.04 -1.52
CA MET A 166 -9.32 7.38 -2.08
C MET A 166 -10.80 7.77 -2.18
N LEU A 167 -11.14 8.94 -1.64
CA LEU A 167 -12.49 9.51 -1.67
C LEU A 167 -12.78 10.25 -2.98
N ASP A 168 -11.74 10.77 -3.61
CA ASP A 168 -11.89 11.63 -4.78
C ASP A 168 -11.83 10.78 -6.06
N GLY A 169 -12.85 10.90 -6.92
CA GLY A 169 -12.83 10.44 -8.30
C GLY A 169 -12.18 11.49 -9.21
N PHE A 170 -11.41 11.06 -10.20
CA PHE A 170 -10.83 11.91 -11.23
C PHE A 170 -11.54 11.71 -12.55
#